data_0fc15cc6af41c09c2bb5aca3dfc0a10e
#
_entry.id   0fc15cc6af41c09c2bb5aca3dfc0a10e
#
_cell.length_a   1.000
_cell.length_b   1.000
_cell.length_c   1.000
_cell.angle_alpha   90.00
_cell.angle_beta   90.00
_cell.angle_gamma   90.00
#
_symmetry.space_group_name_H-M   'P 1'
#
loop_
_entity.id
_entity.type
_entity.pdbx_description
1 polymer ?
#
loop_
_entity_poly.entity_id
_entity_poly.type
_entity_poly.pdbx_seq_one_letter_code
_entity_poly.pdbx_strand_id
1 'polypeptide(L)'
;VEQGFSLIDATVPDSPAAPGGHVLVDGGAVIAWWVPENPNPRFRIVGSHTDSPGLMAKPEPDFEREGLRQVAVEVYGGPILQSWLDRDLRFAGRVVTDDGAQHLVDTGAVARIPNLAIHLYRADAPTVNRQAHTQPVLGGDRPLMELVGEAAGVDPQRILAHELITADAQRGELLGDLLAAGRLDNLTSVWASLEALLAAKDASRDILVLAAFNHEEVGSASTTGAGGPLLERVLHRIAREIGDPFDVFSRSFQVSADAAHAVHPNYPD
;
A
#
# COMPACT_ATOMS: atom_id res chain seq x y z
N VAL A 1 -18.16 -3.42 -4.63
CA VAL A 1 -19.20 -4.21 -5.29
C VAL A 1 -20.46 -4.20 -4.44
N GLU A 2 -20.40 -4.54 -3.15
CA GLU A 2 -21.59 -4.59 -2.26
C GLU A 2 -22.28 -3.23 -2.04
N GLN A 3 -21.56 -2.12 -2.21
CA GLN A 3 -22.04 -0.74 -2.00
C GLN A 3 -22.44 -0.03 -3.32
N GLY A 4 -22.68 -0.78 -4.40
CA GLY A 4 -23.08 -0.23 -5.70
C GLY A 4 -21.91 0.29 -6.56
N PHE A 5 -20.68 -0.20 -6.31
CA PHE A 5 -19.51 0.13 -7.12
C PHE A 5 -19.21 -0.99 -8.12
N SER A 6 -18.83 -0.59 -9.33
CA SER A 6 -18.36 -1.48 -10.40
C SER A 6 -16.85 -1.36 -10.58
N LEU A 7 -16.16 -2.49 -10.71
CA LEU A 7 -14.75 -2.52 -11.05
C LEU A 7 -14.59 -2.15 -12.54
N ILE A 8 -13.74 -1.17 -12.81
CA ILE A 8 -13.37 -0.77 -14.16
C ILE A 8 -11.99 -1.33 -14.48
N ASP A 9 -11.90 -2.08 -15.57
CA ASP A 9 -10.64 -2.46 -16.16
C ASP A 9 -10.01 -1.21 -16.83
N ALA A 10 -8.78 -0.88 -16.45
CA ALA A 10 -8.04 0.26 -17.00
C ALA A 10 -7.77 0.14 -18.51
N THR A 11 -7.91 -1.05 -19.09
CA THR A 11 -7.67 -1.32 -20.51
C THR A 11 -8.94 -1.18 -21.36
N VAL A 12 -10.12 -1.22 -20.75
CA VAL A 12 -11.41 -1.12 -21.45
C VAL A 12 -11.92 0.33 -21.44
N PRO A 13 -12.31 0.89 -22.60
CA PRO A 13 -12.81 2.26 -22.70
C PRO A 13 -14.32 2.35 -22.37
N ASP A 14 -14.71 1.95 -21.17
CA ASP A 14 -16.07 2.20 -20.69
C ASP A 14 -16.30 3.67 -20.37
N SER A 15 -17.58 4.09 -20.30
CA SER A 15 -17.91 5.45 -19.90
C SER A 15 -17.70 5.66 -18.40
N PRO A 16 -16.61 6.30 -17.97
CA PRO A 16 -16.33 6.50 -16.56
C PRO A 16 -17.21 7.60 -15.93
N ALA A 17 -17.99 8.31 -16.73
CA ALA A 17 -18.95 9.30 -16.27
C ALA A 17 -20.40 8.76 -16.19
N ALA A 18 -20.62 7.46 -16.40
CA ALA A 18 -21.92 6.86 -16.18
C ALA A 18 -22.33 7.02 -14.70
N PRO A 19 -23.63 7.30 -14.41
CA PRO A 19 -24.12 7.40 -13.04
C PRO A 19 -23.86 6.14 -12.22
N GLY A 20 -23.45 6.33 -10.96
CA GLY A 20 -23.17 5.23 -10.03
C GLY A 20 -21.73 5.23 -9.52
N GLY A 21 -21.36 4.15 -8.85
CA GLY A 21 -20.04 3.95 -8.27
C GLY A 21 -19.10 3.18 -9.18
N HIS A 22 -17.87 3.66 -9.26
CA HIS A 22 -16.81 3.05 -10.05
C HIS A 22 -15.55 2.90 -9.20
N VAL A 23 -14.77 1.85 -9.44
CA VAL A 23 -13.49 1.65 -8.79
C VAL A 23 -12.49 1.10 -9.78
N LEU A 24 -11.28 1.65 -9.76
CA LEU A 24 -10.13 1.18 -10.50
C LEU A 24 -9.04 0.81 -9.50
N VAL A 25 -8.48 -0.39 -9.65
CA VAL A 25 -7.32 -0.86 -8.89
C VAL A 25 -6.15 -1.05 -9.85
N ASP A 26 -5.03 -0.40 -9.58
CA ASP A 26 -3.82 -0.54 -10.38
C ASP A 26 -2.61 -0.67 -9.43
N GLY A 27 -1.99 -1.85 -9.42
CA GLY A 27 -0.96 -2.17 -8.46
C GLY A 27 -1.45 -2.04 -7.02
N GLY A 28 -0.81 -1.18 -6.22
CA GLY A 28 -1.23 -0.85 -4.86
C GLY A 28 -2.14 0.37 -4.77
N ALA A 29 -2.45 1.05 -5.88
CA ALA A 29 -3.31 2.24 -5.88
C ALA A 29 -4.78 1.90 -6.13
N VAL A 30 -5.67 2.70 -5.53
CA VAL A 30 -7.12 2.60 -5.73
C VAL A 30 -7.69 3.98 -6.02
N ILE A 31 -8.40 4.10 -7.14
CA ILE A 31 -9.20 5.29 -7.45
C ILE A 31 -10.67 4.87 -7.45
N ALA A 32 -11.46 5.39 -6.53
CA ALA A 32 -12.91 5.16 -6.48
C ALA A 32 -13.66 6.46 -6.69
N TRP A 33 -14.73 6.44 -7.49
CA TRP A 33 -15.53 7.64 -7.68
C TRP A 33 -17.00 7.33 -7.79
N TRP A 34 -17.83 8.31 -7.46
CA TRP A 34 -19.27 8.29 -7.55
C TRP A 34 -19.76 9.40 -8.47
N VAL A 35 -20.56 9.04 -9.48
CA VAL A 35 -21.20 9.97 -10.42
C VAL A 35 -22.70 10.02 -10.12
N PRO A 36 -23.26 11.17 -9.70
CA PRO A 36 -24.71 11.35 -9.58
C PRO A 36 -25.44 11.28 -10.93
N GLU A 37 -26.76 11.05 -10.93
CA GLU A 37 -27.59 11.04 -12.15
C GLU A 37 -27.48 12.35 -12.98
N ASN A 38 -27.37 13.50 -12.31
CA ASN A 38 -27.22 14.81 -12.93
C ASN A 38 -26.08 15.57 -12.23
N PRO A 39 -24.80 15.24 -12.57
CA PRO A 39 -23.67 15.77 -11.84
C PRO A 39 -23.43 17.26 -12.14
N ASN A 40 -23.05 18.00 -11.12
CA ASN A 40 -22.33 19.25 -11.35
C ASN A 40 -20.99 18.94 -12.03
N PRO A 41 -20.57 19.72 -13.04
CA PRO A 41 -19.31 19.47 -13.74
C PRO A 41 -18.10 19.90 -12.87
N ARG A 42 -17.85 19.18 -11.79
CA ARG A 42 -16.73 19.39 -10.88
C ARG A 42 -16.48 18.17 -10.00
N PHE A 43 -15.25 18.04 -9.52
CA PHE A 43 -14.81 16.98 -8.62
C PHE A 43 -14.66 17.47 -7.17
N ARG A 44 -14.89 16.55 -6.22
CA ARG A 44 -14.47 16.62 -4.82
C ARG A 44 -13.58 15.44 -4.55
N ILE A 45 -12.30 15.69 -4.40
CA ILE A 45 -11.27 14.65 -4.35
C ILE A 45 -10.67 14.61 -2.94
N VAL A 46 -10.52 13.41 -2.40
CA VAL A 46 -9.65 13.16 -1.24
C VAL A 46 -8.52 12.25 -1.69
N GLY A 47 -7.29 12.74 -1.57
CA GLY A 47 -6.06 12.00 -1.84
C GLY A 47 -5.46 11.46 -0.55
N SER A 48 -4.96 10.23 -0.58
CA SER A 48 -4.24 9.54 0.49
C SER A 48 -3.29 8.51 -0.10
N HIS A 49 -2.58 7.71 0.72
CA HIS A 49 -1.74 6.63 0.20
C HIS A 49 -1.98 5.30 0.89
N THR A 50 -1.61 4.21 0.21
CA THR A 50 -1.87 2.83 0.63
C THR A 50 -0.62 2.12 1.14
N ASP A 51 0.56 2.57 0.73
CA ASP A 51 1.85 1.98 1.11
C ASP A 51 2.29 2.45 2.49
N SER A 52 3.26 1.77 3.06
CA SER A 52 3.86 2.06 4.36
C SER A 52 5.31 1.63 4.37
N PRO A 53 6.18 2.18 5.23
CA PRO A 53 7.58 1.79 5.32
C PRO A 53 7.76 0.31 5.64
N GLY A 54 8.82 -0.28 5.13
CA GLY A 54 9.15 -1.68 5.38
C GLY A 54 10.46 -2.12 4.77
N LEU A 55 10.60 -3.42 4.54
CA LEU A 55 11.76 -4.01 3.88
C LEU A 55 11.27 -4.74 2.63
N MET A 56 11.67 -4.27 1.46
CA MET A 56 11.25 -4.84 0.18
C MET A 56 12.22 -5.93 -0.27
N ALA A 57 11.70 -7.09 -0.64
CA ALA A 57 12.52 -8.18 -1.16
C ALA A 57 13.17 -7.78 -2.49
N LYS A 58 14.47 -8.07 -2.62
CA LYS A 58 15.22 -7.86 -3.88
C LYS A 58 14.76 -8.86 -4.94
N PRO A 59 15.02 -8.60 -6.24
CA PRO A 59 14.62 -9.52 -7.32
C PRO A 59 15.11 -10.96 -7.13
N GLU A 60 16.31 -11.15 -6.59
CA GLU A 60 16.86 -12.44 -6.18
C GLU A 60 17.04 -12.44 -4.65
N PRO A 61 15.97 -12.79 -3.92
CA PRO A 61 15.96 -12.54 -2.49
C PRO A 61 16.65 -13.62 -1.66
N ASP A 62 16.75 -14.84 -2.17
CA ASP A 62 17.22 -16.00 -1.40
C ASP A 62 18.74 -16.07 -1.36
N PHE A 63 19.31 -16.09 -0.16
CA PHE A 63 20.74 -16.37 0.04
C PHE A 63 20.99 -17.07 1.38
N GLU A 64 22.22 -17.55 1.56
CA GLU A 64 22.65 -18.20 2.80
C GLU A 64 23.88 -17.50 3.36
N ARG A 65 23.90 -17.32 4.66
CA ARG A 65 25.05 -16.81 5.39
C ARG A 65 25.18 -17.47 6.74
N GLU A 66 26.39 -17.93 7.09
CA GLU A 66 26.69 -18.62 8.36
C GLU A 66 25.76 -19.83 8.61
N GLY A 67 25.39 -20.56 7.56
CA GLY A 67 24.48 -21.70 7.66
C GLY A 67 23.01 -21.36 7.90
N LEU A 68 22.62 -20.10 7.78
CA LEU A 68 21.27 -19.63 7.93
C LEU A 68 20.75 -19.05 6.61
N ARG A 69 19.53 -19.41 6.24
CA ARG A 69 18.84 -18.79 5.10
C ARG A 69 18.40 -17.40 5.47
N GLN A 70 18.65 -16.48 4.57
CA GLN A 70 18.26 -15.07 4.73
C GLN A 70 17.56 -14.56 3.46
N VAL A 71 16.85 -13.45 3.62
CA VAL A 71 16.20 -12.74 2.53
C VAL A 71 16.95 -11.43 2.26
N ALA A 72 17.42 -11.25 1.05
CA ALA A 72 18.00 -9.99 0.61
C ALA A 72 16.89 -8.93 0.44
N VAL A 73 16.97 -7.87 1.22
CA VAL A 73 15.98 -6.79 1.22
C VAL A 73 16.62 -5.42 1.03
N GLU A 74 15.81 -4.48 0.53
CA GLU A 74 16.07 -3.04 0.58
C GLU A 74 15.11 -2.37 1.58
N VAL A 75 15.60 -1.34 2.25
CA VAL A 75 14.74 -0.51 3.12
C VAL A 75 13.84 0.36 2.23
N TYR A 76 12.55 0.16 2.35
CA TYR A 76 11.51 0.91 1.66
C TYR A 76 10.98 2.03 2.57
N GLY A 77 11.05 3.27 2.10
CA GLY A 77 10.64 4.45 2.87
C GLY A 77 11.51 4.77 4.07
N GLY A 78 10.90 5.28 5.13
CA GLY A 78 11.53 5.73 6.36
C GLY A 78 11.19 4.90 7.61
N PRO A 79 11.39 3.57 7.66
CA PRO A 79 11.04 2.77 8.83
C PRO A 79 11.94 3.07 10.03
N ILE A 80 11.39 2.98 11.24
CA ILE A 80 12.16 2.96 12.49
C ILE A 80 12.81 1.58 12.60
N LEU A 81 14.05 1.43 12.10
CA LEU A 81 14.71 0.14 11.94
C LEU A 81 14.78 -0.69 13.22
N GLN A 82 14.98 -0.05 14.38
CA GLN A 82 15.03 -0.74 15.67
C GLN A 82 13.71 -1.43 16.01
N SER A 83 12.58 -0.89 15.55
CA SER A 83 11.27 -1.49 15.79
C SER A 83 11.01 -2.74 14.97
N TRP A 84 11.84 -3.02 13.94
CA TRP A 84 11.73 -4.21 13.10
C TRP A 84 12.50 -5.41 13.63
N LEU A 85 13.42 -5.18 14.59
CA LEU A 85 14.17 -6.26 15.23
C LEU A 85 13.25 -7.07 16.15
N ASP A 86 13.46 -8.38 16.17
CA ASP A 86 12.75 -9.37 17.01
C ASP A 86 11.24 -9.49 16.74
N ARG A 87 10.74 -8.92 15.64
CA ARG A 87 9.37 -9.13 15.18
C ARG A 87 9.27 -10.34 14.26
N ASP A 88 8.15 -11.05 14.35
CA ASP A 88 7.78 -12.05 13.37
C ASP A 88 7.30 -11.34 12.10
N LEU A 89 7.94 -11.64 10.98
CA LEU A 89 7.72 -10.97 9.72
C LEU A 89 7.06 -11.91 8.72
N ARG A 90 6.09 -11.37 7.99
CA ARG A 90 5.53 -11.94 6.77
C ARG A 90 6.02 -11.16 5.56
N PHE A 91 6.00 -11.78 4.40
CA PHE A 91 6.13 -11.10 3.11
C PHE A 91 4.75 -11.04 2.46
N ALA A 92 4.34 -9.86 2.09
CA ALA A 92 3.05 -9.63 1.42
C ALA A 92 3.24 -8.75 0.20
N GLY A 93 2.38 -8.91 -0.80
CA GLY A 93 2.43 -8.16 -2.04
C GLY A 93 1.86 -8.93 -3.21
N ARG A 94 2.54 -8.90 -4.35
CA ARG A 94 2.11 -9.59 -5.58
C ARG A 94 3.28 -10.25 -6.29
N VAL A 95 2.96 -11.28 -7.05
CA VAL A 95 3.85 -11.90 -8.03
C VAL A 95 3.22 -11.88 -9.40
N VAL A 96 4.06 -11.91 -10.44
CA VAL A 96 3.64 -12.02 -11.84
C VAL A 96 4.22 -13.29 -12.41
N THR A 97 3.37 -14.14 -12.98
CA THR A 97 3.77 -15.39 -13.62
C THR A 97 4.08 -15.22 -15.11
N ASP A 98 4.67 -16.24 -15.73
CA ASP A 98 5.13 -16.26 -17.12
C ASP A 98 4.02 -16.05 -18.17
N ASP A 99 2.77 -16.26 -17.79
CA ASP A 99 1.58 -15.96 -18.60
C ASP A 99 1.04 -14.52 -18.39
N GLY A 100 1.73 -13.70 -17.56
CA GLY A 100 1.34 -12.35 -17.25
C GLY A 100 0.27 -12.21 -16.15
N ALA A 101 -0.18 -13.34 -15.57
CA ALA A 101 -1.16 -13.30 -14.48
C ALA A 101 -0.53 -12.73 -13.19
N GLN A 102 -1.32 -11.97 -12.46
CA GLN A 102 -0.93 -11.41 -11.16
C GLN A 102 -1.61 -12.19 -10.03
N HIS A 103 -0.84 -12.51 -9.00
CA HIS A 103 -1.34 -13.22 -7.82
C HIS A 103 -0.93 -12.46 -6.56
N LEU A 104 -1.89 -12.27 -5.64
CA LEU A 104 -1.61 -11.69 -4.33
C LEU A 104 -0.95 -12.73 -3.43
N VAL A 105 -0.05 -12.26 -2.59
CA VAL A 105 0.74 -13.08 -1.68
C VAL A 105 0.63 -12.57 -0.25
N ASP A 106 0.46 -13.47 0.69
CA ASP A 106 0.71 -13.28 2.12
C ASP A 106 1.26 -14.60 2.68
N THR A 107 2.53 -14.63 3.01
CA THR A 107 3.21 -15.85 3.47
C THR A 107 2.86 -16.24 4.90
N GLY A 108 2.19 -15.37 5.66
CA GLY A 108 2.17 -15.50 7.12
C GLY A 108 3.57 -15.28 7.73
N ALA A 109 3.71 -15.54 9.02
CA ALA A 109 4.99 -15.39 9.73
C ALA A 109 6.01 -16.42 9.26
N VAL A 110 7.06 -15.99 8.56
CA VAL A 110 8.11 -16.88 8.00
C VAL A 110 9.53 -16.42 8.31
N ALA A 111 9.71 -15.19 8.80
CA ALA A 111 11.03 -14.62 8.99
C ALA A 111 11.12 -13.75 10.24
N ARG A 112 12.35 -13.45 10.66
CA ARG A 112 12.66 -12.53 11.76
C ARG A 112 14.03 -11.90 11.55
N ILE A 113 14.21 -10.65 11.99
CA ILE A 113 15.52 -10.02 12.09
C ILE A 113 15.93 -10.12 13.56
N PRO A 114 16.82 -11.06 13.95
CA PRO A 114 17.21 -11.20 15.33
C PRO A 114 18.09 -10.02 15.78
N ASN A 115 17.84 -9.54 16.98
CA ASN A 115 18.69 -8.52 17.59
C ASN A 115 20.02 -9.14 18.06
N LEU A 116 21.06 -8.31 18.18
CA LEU A 116 22.32 -8.74 18.72
C LEU A 116 22.24 -8.85 20.25
N ALA A 117 22.85 -9.89 20.82
CA ALA A 117 22.85 -10.09 22.27
C ALA A 117 23.58 -8.92 22.98
N ILE A 118 23.02 -8.47 24.11
CA ILE A 118 23.48 -7.29 24.86
C ILE A 118 24.98 -7.34 25.23
N HIS A 119 25.53 -8.50 25.54
CA HIS A 119 26.94 -8.63 25.91
C HIS A 119 27.91 -8.55 24.72
N LEU A 120 27.42 -8.66 23.49
CA LEU A 120 28.16 -8.39 22.25
C LEU A 120 28.02 -6.93 21.79
N TYR A 121 27.05 -6.22 22.38
CA TYR A 121 26.70 -4.87 22.02
C TYR A 121 26.49 -4.02 23.29
N ARG A 122 27.44 -3.13 23.62
CA ARG A 122 27.46 -2.40 24.90
C ARG A 122 27.10 -0.91 24.77
N ALA A 123 26.47 -0.50 23.68
CA ALA A 123 25.98 0.87 23.51
C ALA A 123 24.52 0.97 23.97
N ASP A 124 24.13 2.14 24.46
CA ASP A 124 22.76 2.41 24.93
C ASP A 124 21.70 2.29 23.82
N ALA A 125 22.11 2.50 22.57
CA ALA A 125 21.26 2.29 21.41
C ALA A 125 22.07 1.73 20.23
N PRO A 126 21.68 0.57 19.67
CA PRO A 126 22.34 0.00 18.51
C PRO A 126 22.12 0.87 17.26
N THR A 127 23.20 1.19 16.57
CA THR A 127 23.11 1.74 15.23
C THR A 127 22.84 0.60 14.25
N VAL A 128 21.62 0.55 13.71
CA VAL A 128 21.25 -0.44 12.70
C VAL A 128 21.71 0.04 11.33
N ASN A 129 22.62 -0.72 10.71
CA ASN A 129 23.00 -0.47 9.33
C ASN A 129 21.89 -0.97 8.40
N ARG A 130 21.40 -0.07 7.54
CA ARG A 130 20.26 -0.32 6.65
C ARG A 130 20.44 -1.52 5.72
N GLN A 131 21.69 -1.82 5.33
CA GLN A 131 21.99 -2.90 4.38
C GLN A 131 22.48 -4.16 5.08
N ALA A 132 23.31 -4.04 6.10
CA ALA A 132 24.01 -5.19 6.71
C ALA A 132 23.20 -5.84 7.84
N HIS A 133 22.32 -5.08 8.53
CA HIS A 133 21.67 -5.53 9.76
C HIS A 133 20.17 -5.76 9.61
N THR A 134 19.61 -5.63 8.40
CA THR A 134 18.17 -5.69 8.14
C THR A 134 17.73 -6.91 7.33
N GLN A 135 18.65 -7.83 7.03
CA GLN A 135 18.35 -9.02 6.23
C GLN A 135 17.64 -10.06 7.11
N PRO A 136 16.33 -10.36 6.88
CA PRO A 136 15.59 -11.30 7.70
C PRO A 136 16.15 -12.73 7.57
N VAL A 137 16.16 -13.46 8.67
CA VAL A 137 16.43 -14.89 8.73
C VAL A 137 15.12 -15.62 8.51
N LEU A 138 15.08 -16.57 7.58
CA LEU A 138 13.94 -17.45 7.34
C LEU A 138 13.90 -18.58 8.37
N GLY A 139 12.70 -18.94 8.79
CA GLY A 139 12.46 -20.17 9.54
C GLY A 139 12.42 -21.40 8.63
N GLY A 140 13.21 -22.42 8.96
CA GLY A 140 13.22 -23.71 8.22
C GLY A 140 14.15 -23.72 7.01
N ASP A 141 13.99 -24.76 6.16
CA ASP A 141 14.93 -25.10 5.10
C ASP A 141 14.50 -24.63 3.70
N ARG A 142 13.32 -24.01 3.60
CA ARG A 142 12.74 -23.60 2.32
C ARG A 142 13.14 -22.17 1.98
N PRO A 143 13.52 -21.88 0.73
CA PRO A 143 13.76 -20.52 0.26
C PRO A 143 12.46 -19.70 0.23
N LEU A 144 12.59 -18.36 0.27
CA LEU A 144 11.44 -17.46 0.26
C LEU A 144 10.53 -17.70 -0.95
N MET A 145 11.11 -17.87 -2.14
CA MET A 145 10.33 -17.99 -3.37
C MET A 145 9.48 -19.27 -3.42
N GLU A 146 9.86 -20.34 -2.73
CA GLU A 146 8.99 -21.51 -2.54
C GLU A 146 7.79 -21.20 -1.62
N LEU A 147 8.02 -20.49 -0.51
CA LEU A 147 6.97 -20.08 0.40
C LEU A 147 6.00 -19.12 -0.28
N VAL A 148 6.53 -18.23 -1.11
CA VAL A 148 5.75 -17.29 -1.94
C VAL A 148 4.91 -18.02 -2.96
N GLY A 149 5.46 -19.00 -3.68
CA GLY A 149 4.72 -19.81 -4.65
C GLY A 149 3.57 -20.58 -3.99
N GLU A 150 3.81 -21.18 -2.82
CA GLU A 150 2.77 -21.85 -2.04
C GLU A 150 1.66 -20.86 -1.61
N ALA A 151 2.03 -19.70 -1.08
CA ALA A 151 1.07 -18.68 -0.63
C ALA A 151 0.24 -18.09 -1.79
N ALA A 152 0.84 -17.98 -2.97
CA ALA A 152 0.17 -17.53 -4.20
C ALA A 152 -0.63 -18.65 -4.90
N GLY A 153 -0.41 -19.91 -4.54
CA GLY A 153 -1.00 -21.05 -5.23
C GLY A 153 -0.44 -21.28 -6.64
N VAL A 154 0.83 -20.92 -6.87
CA VAL A 154 1.51 -21.04 -8.17
C VAL A 154 2.85 -21.77 -8.05
N ASP A 155 3.30 -22.36 -9.14
CA ASP A 155 4.66 -22.94 -9.22
C ASP A 155 5.70 -21.79 -9.09
N PRO A 156 6.62 -21.85 -8.12
CA PRO A 156 7.67 -20.83 -7.95
C PRO A 156 8.50 -20.61 -9.22
N GLN A 157 8.70 -21.62 -10.03
CA GLN A 157 9.47 -21.52 -11.29
C GLN A 157 8.78 -20.70 -12.37
N ARG A 158 7.47 -20.49 -12.26
CA ARG A 158 6.69 -19.65 -13.16
C ARG A 158 6.68 -18.17 -12.76
N ILE A 159 7.21 -17.81 -11.58
CA ILE A 159 7.25 -16.43 -11.11
C ILE A 159 8.38 -15.70 -11.83
N LEU A 160 8.02 -14.71 -12.66
CA LEU A 160 8.97 -13.85 -13.38
C LEU A 160 9.35 -12.57 -12.64
N ALA A 161 8.41 -12.05 -11.84
CA ALA A 161 8.63 -10.82 -11.09
C ALA A 161 7.80 -10.82 -9.80
N HIS A 162 8.24 -10.06 -8.83
CA HIS A 162 7.51 -9.88 -7.59
C HIS A 162 7.68 -8.46 -7.05
N GLU A 163 6.73 -8.06 -6.25
CA GLU A 163 6.75 -6.86 -5.43
C GLU A 163 6.28 -7.29 -4.03
N LEU A 164 7.23 -7.66 -3.18
CA LEU A 164 7.00 -8.23 -1.87
C LEU A 164 7.64 -7.35 -0.81
N ILE A 165 6.85 -6.91 0.14
CA ILE A 165 7.30 -6.11 1.28
C ILE A 165 7.06 -6.85 2.59
N THR A 166 7.94 -6.64 3.57
CA THR A 166 7.72 -7.19 4.91
C THR A 166 6.60 -6.45 5.64
N ALA A 167 5.87 -7.20 6.42
CA ALA A 167 4.94 -6.67 7.39
C ALA A 167 5.04 -7.45 8.71
N ASP A 168 4.72 -6.78 9.83
CA ASP A 168 4.55 -7.45 11.11
C ASP A 168 3.47 -8.53 11.00
N ALA A 169 3.75 -9.72 11.48
CA ALA A 169 2.78 -10.80 11.51
C ALA A 169 1.74 -10.61 12.62
N GLN A 170 2.03 -9.78 13.62
CA GLN A 170 1.08 -9.40 14.64
C GLN A 170 -0.09 -8.63 14.02
N ARG A 171 -1.29 -9.03 14.35
CA ARG A 171 -2.52 -8.34 13.94
C ARG A 171 -2.75 -7.11 14.79
N GLY A 172 -3.52 -6.14 14.25
CA GLY A 172 -4.03 -5.03 15.04
C GLY A 172 -4.98 -5.52 16.13
N GLU A 173 -4.92 -4.88 17.31
CA GLU A 173 -5.74 -5.21 18.48
C GLU A 173 -6.31 -3.97 19.14
N LEU A 174 -7.44 -4.12 19.81
CA LEU A 174 -8.00 -3.11 20.69
C LEU A 174 -7.45 -3.30 22.10
N LEU A 175 -6.76 -2.29 22.60
CA LEU A 175 -6.23 -2.21 23.96
C LEU A 175 -7.12 -1.24 24.76
N GLY A 176 -8.24 -1.73 25.27
CA GLY A 176 -9.30 -0.87 25.78
C GLY A 176 -9.91 -0.04 24.67
N ASP A 177 -9.83 1.27 24.77
CA ASP A 177 -10.35 2.21 23.76
C ASP A 177 -9.31 2.58 22.67
N LEU A 178 -8.12 2.01 22.72
CA LEU A 178 -7.03 2.29 21.80
C LEU A 178 -6.89 1.18 20.74
N LEU A 179 -6.88 1.54 19.48
CA LEU A 179 -6.48 0.65 18.38
C LEU A 179 -4.95 0.67 18.25
N ALA A 180 -4.33 -0.48 18.49
CA ALA A 180 -2.90 -0.70 18.23
C ALA A 180 -2.73 -1.52 16.96
N ALA A 181 -2.19 -0.92 15.91
CA ALA A 181 -1.96 -1.58 14.63
C ALA A 181 -0.77 -0.95 13.92
N GLY A 182 -0.12 -1.73 13.05
CA GLY A 182 0.82 -1.17 12.08
C GLY A 182 0.08 -0.52 10.90
N ARG A 183 0.78 0.32 10.15
CA ARG A 183 0.30 0.93 8.90
C ARG A 183 -0.93 1.85 9.06
N LEU A 184 -1.12 2.40 10.28
CA LEU A 184 -2.14 3.43 10.48
C LEU A 184 -1.85 4.67 9.63
N ASP A 185 -0.60 4.96 9.43
CA ASP A 185 -0.08 5.76 8.35
C ASP A 185 0.07 4.86 7.11
N ASN A 186 -0.71 5.07 6.04
CA ASN A 186 -1.80 6.06 5.96
C ASN A 186 -3.19 5.39 5.72
N LEU A 187 -3.33 4.12 6.11
CA LEU A 187 -4.59 3.38 5.94
C LEU A 187 -5.76 4.00 6.73
N THR A 188 -5.49 4.78 7.78
CA THR A 188 -6.53 5.53 8.48
C THR A 188 -7.16 6.61 7.61
N SER A 189 -6.36 7.34 6.85
CA SER A 189 -6.85 8.35 5.90
C SER A 189 -7.60 7.70 4.73
N VAL A 190 -7.12 6.54 4.24
CA VAL A 190 -7.82 5.76 3.21
C VAL A 190 -9.20 5.32 3.71
N TRP A 191 -9.26 4.77 4.94
CA TRP A 191 -10.52 4.36 5.54
C TRP A 191 -11.48 5.54 5.76
N ALA A 192 -11.01 6.64 6.33
CA ALA A 192 -11.82 7.84 6.57
C ALA A 192 -12.35 8.42 5.25
N SER A 193 -11.54 8.42 4.19
CA SER A 193 -11.93 8.87 2.86
C SER A 193 -13.01 7.97 2.24
N LEU A 194 -12.91 6.65 2.45
CA LEU A 194 -13.91 5.68 1.99
C LEU A 194 -15.25 5.90 2.71
N GLU A 195 -15.23 6.03 4.04
CA GLU A 195 -16.43 6.30 4.83
C GLU A 195 -17.09 7.62 4.40
N ALA A 196 -16.29 8.67 4.18
CA ALA A 196 -16.79 9.96 3.70
C ALA A 196 -17.42 9.84 2.30
N LEU A 197 -16.82 9.11 1.37
CA LEU A 197 -17.35 8.85 0.05
C LEU A 197 -18.72 8.13 0.14
N LEU A 198 -18.78 7.07 0.92
CA LEU A 198 -20.02 6.27 1.10
C LEU A 198 -21.15 7.08 1.77
N ALA A 199 -20.81 7.90 2.77
CA ALA A 199 -21.79 8.74 3.46
C ALA A 199 -22.33 9.88 2.59
N ALA A 200 -21.52 10.42 1.68
CA ALA A 200 -21.87 11.58 0.88
C ALA A 200 -22.48 11.23 -0.49
N LYS A 201 -22.32 10.00 -0.99
CA LYS A 201 -22.65 9.63 -2.38
C LYS A 201 -24.10 9.93 -2.80
N ASP A 202 -25.06 9.68 -1.92
CA ASP A 202 -26.48 9.81 -2.24
C ASP A 202 -27.00 11.27 -2.08
N ALA A 203 -26.25 12.12 -1.37
CA ALA A 203 -26.62 13.51 -1.12
C ALA A 203 -25.86 14.51 -2.03
N SER A 204 -24.73 14.11 -2.59
CA SER A 204 -23.89 14.99 -3.40
C SER A 204 -24.41 15.11 -4.83
N ARG A 205 -24.31 16.32 -5.38
CA ARG A 205 -24.44 16.57 -6.82
C ARG A 205 -23.07 16.74 -7.50
N ASP A 206 -21.99 16.79 -6.75
CA ASP A 206 -20.63 16.82 -7.27
C ASP A 206 -20.12 15.40 -7.46
N ILE A 207 -19.22 15.19 -8.40
CA ILE A 207 -18.54 13.90 -8.56
C ILE A 207 -17.54 13.74 -7.41
N LEU A 208 -17.75 12.71 -6.61
CA LEU A 208 -16.89 12.40 -5.47
C LEU A 208 -15.78 11.44 -5.89
N VAL A 209 -14.55 11.70 -5.44
CA VAL A 209 -13.38 10.88 -5.81
C VAL A 209 -12.54 10.59 -4.57
N LEU A 210 -12.27 9.33 -4.34
CA LEU A 210 -11.22 8.84 -3.45
C LEU A 210 -10.03 8.43 -4.31
N ALA A 211 -8.85 8.96 -4.02
CA ALA A 211 -7.60 8.62 -4.70
C ALA A 211 -6.58 8.15 -3.65
N ALA A 212 -6.42 6.85 -3.50
CA ALA A 212 -5.44 6.25 -2.62
C ALA A 212 -4.26 5.76 -3.47
N PHE A 213 -3.13 6.45 -3.37
CA PHE A 213 -1.95 6.23 -4.20
C PHE A 213 -1.00 5.19 -3.60
N ASN A 214 -0.15 4.63 -4.44
CA ASN A 214 0.98 3.81 -4.02
C ASN A 214 2.28 4.61 -4.07
N HIS A 215 3.34 4.12 -3.43
CA HIS A 215 4.71 4.65 -3.47
C HIS A 215 4.88 6.08 -2.92
N GLU A 216 3.99 6.51 -2.00
CA GLU A 216 4.18 7.79 -1.30
C GLU A 216 5.49 7.79 -0.51
N GLU A 217 5.77 6.72 0.20
CA GLU A 217 6.91 6.52 1.09
C GLU A 217 8.29 6.57 0.39
N VAL A 218 8.28 6.55 -0.95
CA VAL A 218 9.49 6.66 -1.79
C VAL A 218 9.39 7.81 -2.80
N GLY A 219 8.50 8.76 -2.57
CA GLY A 219 8.43 10.04 -3.28
C GLY A 219 7.42 10.11 -4.41
N SER A 220 6.45 9.20 -4.49
CA SER A 220 5.28 9.26 -5.39
C SER A 220 5.57 9.28 -6.91
N ALA A 221 6.83 9.15 -7.34
CA ALA A 221 7.26 9.30 -8.73
C ALA A 221 7.13 7.99 -9.54
N SER A 222 6.01 7.29 -9.41
CA SER A 222 5.70 6.06 -10.15
C SER A 222 4.40 6.20 -10.94
N THR A 223 4.08 5.21 -11.78
CA THR A 223 2.84 5.20 -12.57
C THR A 223 1.58 5.21 -11.71
N THR A 224 1.64 4.68 -10.49
CA THR A 224 0.54 4.56 -9.51
C THR A 224 0.70 5.51 -8.32
N GLY A 225 1.76 6.29 -8.28
CA GLY A 225 1.98 7.33 -7.28
C GLY A 225 1.23 8.63 -7.61
N ALA A 226 1.16 9.53 -6.62
CA ALA A 226 0.46 10.81 -6.78
C ALA A 226 1.09 11.74 -7.84
N GLY A 227 2.40 11.62 -8.10
CA GLY A 227 3.11 12.33 -9.16
C GLY A 227 3.01 11.66 -10.53
N GLY A 228 2.36 10.50 -10.62
CA GLY A 228 2.15 9.76 -11.86
C GLY A 228 0.85 10.12 -12.60
N PRO A 229 0.60 9.49 -13.75
CA PRO A 229 -0.52 9.84 -14.64
C PRO A 229 -1.86 9.22 -14.22
N LEU A 230 -1.93 8.38 -13.18
CA LEU A 230 -3.11 7.55 -12.90
C LEU A 230 -4.35 8.40 -12.64
N LEU A 231 -4.30 9.31 -11.68
CA LEU A 231 -5.45 10.16 -11.33
C LEU A 231 -5.81 11.09 -12.48
N GLU A 232 -4.82 11.75 -13.08
CA GLU A 232 -5.03 12.64 -14.22
C GLU A 232 -5.78 11.93 -15.36
N ARG A 233 -5.35 10.72 -15.72
CA ARG A 233 -5.99 9.89 -16.76
C ARG A 233 -7.46 9.62 -16.45
N VAL A 234 -7.78 9.25 -15.20
CA VAL A 234 -9.17 8.98 -14.78
C VAL A 234 -10.01 10.25 -14.83
N LEU A 235 -9.53 11.34 -14.22
CA LEU A 235 -10.26 12.60 -14.15
C LEU A 235 -10.50 13.21 -15.55
N HIS A 236 -9.51 13.18 -16.43
CA HIS A 236 -9.67 13.67 -17.80
C HIS A 236 -10.70 12.87 -18.62
N ARG A 237 -10.75 11.55 -18.43
CA ARG A 237 -11.76 10.71 -19.11
C ARG A 237 -13.17 11.08 -18.64
N ILE A 238 -13.38 11.26 -17.34
CA ILE A 238 -14.67 11.70 -16.78
C ILE A 238 -14.99 13.12 -17.26
N ALA A 239 -14.04 14.06 -17.14
CA ALA A 239 -14.27 15.46 -17.46
C ALA A 239 -14.75 15.68 -18.92
N ARG A 240 -14.17 14.94 -19.88
CA ARG A 240 -14.55 15.04 -21.30
C ARG A 240 -16.02 14.63 -21.60
N GLU A 241 -16.61 13.83 -20.74
CA GLU A 241 -18.01 13.38 -20.90
C GLU A 241 -19.00 14.35 -20.27
N ILE A 242 -18.56 15.16 -19.29
CA ILE A 242 -19.45 16.06 -18.53
C ILE A 242 -19.27 17.55 -18.85
N GLY A 243 -18.24 17.93 -19.62
CA GLY A 243 -17.99 19.32 -19.97
C GLY A 243 -16.59 19.55 -20.55
N ASP A 244 -16.20 20.82 -20.67
CA ASP A 244 -14.81 21.16 -20.97
C ASP A 244 -13.91 20.82 -19.79
N PRO A 245 -12.86 20.02 -19.96
CA PRO A 245 -12.00 19.60 -18.84
C PRO A 245 -11.37 20.76 -18.07
N PHE A 246 -11.01 21.85 -18.75
CA PHE A 246 -10.43 23.02 -18.09
C PHE A 246 -11.44 23.68 -17.14
N ASP A 247 -12.68 23.84 -17.56
CA ASP A 247 -13.75 24.38 -16.73
C ASP A 247 -14.10 23.46 -15.57
N VAL A 248 -14.14 22.15 -15.81
CA VAL A 248 -14.39 21.13 -14.77
C VAL A 248 -13.33 21.20 -13.68
N PHE A 249 -12.05 21.19 -14.06
CA PHE A 249 -10.94 21.26 -13.10
C PHE A 249 -10.89 22.57 -12.35
N SER A 250 -11.15 23.71 -13.00
CA SER A 250 -11.14 25.04 -12.35
C SER A 250 -12.16 25.18 -11.21
N ARG A 251 -13.21 24.36 -11.22
CA ARG A 251 -14.27 24.31 -10.20
C ARG A 251 -14.12 23.19 -9.20
N SER A 252 -13.11 22.35 -9.40
CA SER A 252 -12.84 21.18 -8.57
C SER A 252 -12.01 21.54 -7.33
N PHE A 253 -12.04 20.64 -6.35
CA PHE A 253 -11.32 20.82 -5.10
C PHE A 253 -10.73 19.49 -4.65
N GLN A 254 -9.49 19.52 -4.15
CA GLN A 254 -8.80 18.35 -3.61
C GLN A 254 -8.30 18.63 -2.20
N VAL A 255 -8.44 17.63 -1.33
CA VAL A 255 -7.78 17.55 -0.03
C VAL A 255 -6.79 16.40 -0.09
N SER A 256 -5.56 16.61 0.34
CA SER A 256 -4.59 15.55 0.61
C SER A 256 -4.65 15.23 2.09
N ALA A 257 -4.93 13.98 2.42
CA ALA A 257 -5.05 13.49 3.79
C ALA A 257 -3.88 12.57 4.10
N ASP A 258 -3.17 12.89 5.17
CA ASP A 258 -2.06 12.11 5.67
C ASP A 258 -2.09 12.02 7.19
N ALA A 259 -1.54 10.93 7.76
CA ALA A 259 -1.50 10.76 9.20
C ALA A 259 -0.46 11.68 9.83
N ALA A 260 -0.90 12.45 10.83
CA ALA A 260 -0.02 13.28 11.63
C ALA A 260 0.28 12.59 12.97
N HIS A 261 1.45 12.90 13.52
CA HIS A 261 1.80 12.45 14.86
C HIS A 261 1.01 13.20 15.94
N ALA A 262 0.63 12.49 16.99
CA ALA A 262 -0.04 13.03 18.16
C ALA A 262 0.95 13.17 19.32
N VAL A 263 0.45 13.58 20.51
CA VAL A 263 1.24 13.64 21.73
C VAL A 263 1.77 12.25 22.10
N HIS A 264 3.07 12.15 22.31
CA HIS A 264 3.70 10.93 22.83
C HIS A 264 3.92 11.07 24.33
N PRO A 265 3.36 10.20 25.19
CA PRO A 265 3.38 10.41 26.65
C PRO A 265 4.78 10.39 27.27
N ASN A 266 5.74 9.71 26.64
CA ASN A 266 7.14 9.69 27.11
C ASN A 266 8.02 10.79 26.46
N TYR A 267 7.46 11.53 25.49
CA TYR A 267 8.12 12.66 24.80
C TYR A 267 7.06 13.74 24.58
N PRO A 268 6.61 14.42 25.66
CA PRO A 268 5.44 15.31 25.59
C PRO A 268 5.72 16.68 24.94
N ASP A 269 7.01 17.06 24.73
CA ASP A 269 7.46 18.37 24.23
C ASP A 269 7.66 18.38 22.70
#